data_c1bd7f2022f410fb4985d51ecd8b52ed
#
_entry.id   c1bd7f2022f410fb4985d51ecd8b52ed
#
_cell.length_a   1.000
_cell.length_b   1.000
_cell.length_c   1.000
_cell.angle_alpha   90.00
_cell.angle_beta   90.00
_cell.angle_gamma   90.00
#
_symmetry.space_group_name_H-M   'P 1'
#
loop_
_entity.id
_entity.type
_entity.pdbx_description
1 polymer ?
#
loop_
_entity_poly.entity_id
_entity_poly.type
_entity_poly.pdbx_seq_one_letter_code
_entity_poly.pdbx_strand_id
1 'polypeptide(L)'
;DAPGCAFEQALDLCGVDYSSYGEGVYEGARFCVVVHLLSVSLNQRVRLKVFAQDDDFPVLDSIIDVWNSVNWFEREAFDLFGIVFEGHPDLRRILTDYGFIGHPFRKDFPTSGHVEMRYDTEQKRVIYQPVTIEPREITPRIIREDNYGGLH
;
A
#
# COMPACT_ATOMS: atom_id res chain seq x y z
N ASP A 1 -25.56 -7.65 6.84
CA ASP A 1 -26.18 -6.39 7.30
C ASP A 1 -26.37 -6.47 8.82
N ALA A 2 -25.44 -5.87 9.56
CA ALA A 2 -25.65 -5.70 11.01
C ALA A 2 -26.72 -4.63 11.23
N PRO A 3 -27.70 -4.89 12.11
CA PRO A 3 -28.72 -3.88 12.41
C PRO A 3 -28.09 -2.58 12.90
N GLY A 4 -28.39 -1.48 12.23
CA GLY A 4 -27.86 -0.16 12.57
C GLY A 4 -26.55 0.23 11.85
N CYS A 5 -26.03 -0.62 10.96
CA CYS A 5 -24.89 -0.32 10.10
C CYS A 5 -25.34 -0.33 8.65
N ALA A 6 -25.32 0.83 7.99
CA ALA A 6 -25.64 0.98 6.58
C ALA A 6 -24.48 1.72 5.90
N PHE A 7 -23.42 1.00 5.54
CA PHE A 7 -22.26 1.56 4.85
C PHE A 7 -22.42 1.34 3.34
N GLU A 8 -22.98 2.30 2.66
CA GLU A 8 -23.30 2.23 1.23
C GLU A 8 -22.06 2.38 0.33
N GLN A 9 -21.00 2.99 0.84
CA GLN A 9 -19.81 3.29 0.04
C GLN A 9 -18.53 2.83 0.71
N ALA A 10 -17.71 2.09 -0.04
CA ALA A 10 -16.28 1.98 0.23
C ALA A 10 -15.57 3.13 -0.49
N LEU A 11 -15.01 4.06 0.31
CA LEU A 11 -14.36 5.25 -0.21
C LEU A 11 -12.95 4.95 -0.71
N ASP A 12 -12.23 4.12 0.03
CA ASP A 12 -10.83 3.81 -0.22
C ASP A 12 -10.42 2.52 0.48
N LEU A 13 -9.45 1.82 -0.11
CA LEU A 13 -8.77 0.68 0.48
C LEU A 13 -7.29 0.78 0.13
N CYS A 14 -6.42 0.76 1.13
CA CYS A 14 -4.97 0.78 0.90
C CYS A 14 -4.23 -0.23 1.78
N GLY A 15 -3.12 -0.75 1.24
CA GLY A 15 -2.17 -1.58 2.00
C GLY A 15 -1.26 -0.74 2.89
N VAL A 16 -0.77 -1.34 3.96
CA VAL A 16 0.23 -0.75 4.87
C VAL A 16 1.23 -1.82 5.28
N ASP A 17 2.50 -1.49 5.23
CA ASP A 17 3.59 -2.31 5.78
C ASP A 17 4.07 -1.68 7.09
N TYR A 18 3.92 -2.40 8.21
CA TYR A 18 4.30 -1.97 9.55
C TYR A 18 5.73 -2.35 9.95
N SER A 19 6.52 -3.00 9.08
CA SER A 19 7.85 -3.53 9.43
C SER A 19 8.83 -2.47 9.99
N SER A 20 8.66 -1.20 9.62
CA SER A 20 9.48 -0.08 10.13
C SER A 20 8.72 0.83 11.09
N TYR A 21 7.52 0.45 11.52
CA TYR A 21 6.70 1.30 12.38
C TYR A 21 7.21 1.30 13.82
N GLY A 22 7.22 2.48 14.45
CA GLY A 22 7.64 2.62 15.84
C GLY A 22 9.11 2.32 16.09
N GLU A 23 10.00 2.54 15.10
CA GLU A 23 11.45 2.27 15.20
C GLU A 23 11.79 0.83 15.62
N GLY A 24 10.95 -0.13 15.19
CA GLY A 24 11.14 -1.55 15.47
C GLY A 24 10.56 -2.04 16.79
N VAL A 25 9.79 -1.21 17.50
CA VAL A 25 9.09 -1.59 18.75
C VAL A 25 7.73 -2.26 18.47
N TYR A 26 7.24 -2.22 17.23
CA TYR A 26 5.95 -2.79 16.89
C TYR A 26 6.03 -4.33 16.82
N GLU A 27 5.28 -5.00 17.69
CA GLU A 27 5.16 -6.46 17.79
C GLU A 27 3.79 -6.94 17.27
N GLY A 28 3.42 -6.58 16.08
CA GLY A 28 2.15 -6.98 15.45
C GLY A 28 2.37 -7.56 14.06
N ALA A 29 1.28 -7.97 13.41
CA ALA A 29 1.32 -8.42 12.02
C ALA A 29 1.87 -7.33 11.10
N ARG A 30 2.73 -7.71 10.17
CA ARG A 30 3.43 -6.79 9.28
C ARG A 30 2.50 -6.07 8.31
N PHE A 31 1.60 -6.82 7.68
CA PHE A 31 0.73 -6.27 6.64
C PHE A 31 -0.68 -6.02 7.14
N CYS A 32 -1.19 -4.86 6.79
CA CYS A 32 -2.54 -4.43 7.11
C CYS A 32 -3.20 -3.80 5.89
N VAL A 33 -4.49 -4.02 5.74
CA VAL A 33 -5.33 -3.27 4.81
C VAL A 33 -6.21 -2.32 5.61
N VAL A 34 -6.21 -1.06 5.20
CA VAL A 34 -7.05 -0.01 5.78
C VAL A 34 -8.18 0.29 4.83
N VAL A 35 -9.41 0.15 5.30
CA VAL A 35 -10.63 0.42 4.52
C VAL A 35 -11.38 1.58 5.14
N HIS A 36 -11.78 2.55 4.33
CA HIS A 36 -12.65 3.64 4.73
C HIS A 36 -14.05 3.44 4.15
N LEU A 37 -15.02 3.34 5.04
CA LEU A 37 -16.43 3.20 4.68
C LEU A 37 -17.21 4.44 5.06
N LEU A 38 -18.22 4.77 4.23
CA LEU A 38 -19.14 5.87 4.45
C LEU A 38 -20.58 5.37 4.44
N SER A 39 -21.30 5.74 5.49
CA SER A 39 -22.75 5.72 5.49
C SER A 39 -23.26 7.12 5.17
N VAL A 40 -23.90 7.25 4.02
CA VAL A 40 -24.55 8.50 3.61
C VAL A 40 -25.84 8.70 4.38
N SER A 41 -26.62 7.63 4.56
CA SER A 41 -27.90 7.66 5.25
C SER A 41 -27.78 8.00 6.74
N LEU A 42 -26.72 7.52 7.39
CA LEU A 42 -26.47 7.76 8.82
C LEU A 42 -25.47 8.89 9.07
N ASN A 43 -24.85 9.46 8.03
CA ASN A 43 -23.78 10.45 8.11
C ASN A 43 -22.63 9.99 9.03
N GLN A 44 -22.20 8.75 8.83
CA GLN A 44 -21.15 8.12 9.63
C GLN A 44 -20.01 7.62 8.75
N ARG A 45 -18.78 7.71 9.27
CA ARG A 45 -17.58 7.14 8.65
C ARG A 45 -16.91 6.20 9.61
N VAL A 46 -16.37 5.12 9.05
CA VAL A 46 -15.55 4.17 9.81
C VAL A 46 -14.26 3.87 9.06
N ARG A 47 -13.19 3.71 9.83
CA ARG A 47 -11.92 3.17 9.36
C ARG A 47 -11.74 1.79 9.96
N LEU A 48 -11.63 0.81 9.10
CA LEU A 48 -11.32 -0.57 9.48
C LEU A 48 -9.84 -0.83 9.18
N LYS A 49 -9.18 -1.57 10.08
CA LYS A 49 -7.84 -2.11 9.87
C LYS A 49 -7.93 -3.61 9.95
N VAL A 50 -7.56 -4.29 8.88
CA VAL A 50 -7.57 -5.75 8.78
C VAL A 50 -6.14 -6.21 8.60
N PHE A 51 -5.65 -7.02 9.53
CA PHE A 51 -4.27 -7.49 9.55
C PHE A 51 -4.18 -8.89 8.92
N ALA A 52 -3.21 -9.08 8.03
CA ALA A 52 -2.89 -10.40 7.50
C ALA A 52 -2.19 -11.23 8.59
N GLN A 53 -2.51 -12.53 8.64
CA GLN A 53 -1.96 -13.45 9.65
C GLN A 53 -0.52 -13.88 9.34
N ASP A 54 -0.17 -13.92 8.06
CA ASP A 54 1.11 -14.39 7.56
C ASP A 54 1.89 -13.23 6.93
N ASP A 55 3.11 -13.02 7.39
CA ASP A 55 3.99 -11.95 6.91
C ASP A 55 4.73 -12.33 5.61
N ASP A 56 4.92 -13.62 5.35
CA ASP A 56 5.57 -14.10 4.12
C ASP A 56 4.58 -14.14 2.96
N PHE A 57 3.37 -14.60 3.24
CA PHE A 57 2.29 -14.69 2.26
C PHE A 57 0.99 -14.08 2.80
N PRO A 58 0.88 -12.74 2.81
CA PRO A 58 -0.29 -12.05 3.35
C PRO A 58 -1.53 -12.27 2.51
N VAL A 59 -2.54 -12.92 3.08
CA VAL A 59 -3.83 -13.20 2.43
C VAL A 59 -4.95 -12.60 3.25
N LEU A 60 -5.90 -11.96 2.58
CA LEU A 60 -7.14 -11.42 3.16
C LEU A 60 -8.32 -11.75 2.23
N ASP A 61 -9.52 -11.81 2.78
CA ASP A 61 -10.73 -11.97 1.97
C ASP A 61 -11.01 -10.70 1.16
N SER A 62 -11.39 -10.86 -0.10
CA SER A 62 -11.88 -9.76 -0.94
C SER A 62 -13.24 -9.30 -0.45
N ILE A 63 -13.46 -7.99 -0.49
CA ILE A 63 -14.76 -7.38 -0.16
C ILE A 63 -15.51 -6.89 -1.41
N ILE A 64 -15.07 -7.33 -2.59
CA ILE A 64 -15.62 -6.92 -3.89
C ILE A 64 -17.11 -7.27 -4.06
N ASP A 65 -17.55 -8.38 -3.47
CA ASP A 65 -18.95 -8.80 -3.53
C ASP A 65 -19.90 -7.86 -2.78
N VAL A 66 -19.35 -7.06 -1.84
CA VAL A 66 -20.10 -6.06 -1.09
C VAL A 66 -19.98 -4.68 -1.76
N TRP A 67 -18.76 -4.31 -2.16
CA TRP A 67 -18.48 -3.02 -2.80
C TRP A 67 -17.64 -3.21 -4.06
N ASN A 68 -18.25 -3.18 -5.22
CA ASN A 68 -17.53 -3.32 -6.50
C ASN A 68 -16.46 -2.24 -6.74
N SER A 69 -16.56 -1.10 -6.03
CA SER A 69 -15.59 0.00 -6.14
C SER A 69 -14.19 -0.39 -5.66
N VAL A 70 -14.06 -1.42 -4.80
CA VAL A 70 -12.76 -1.83 -4.25
C VAL A 70 -11.90 -2.64 -5.22
N ASN A 71 -12.44 -3.07 -6.37
CA ASN A 71 -11.72 -3.90 -7.36
C ASN A 71 -10.30 -3.37 -7.62
N TRP A 72 -10.18 -2.10 -7.99
CA TRP A 72 -8.88 -1.51 -8.32
C TRP A 72 -8.03 -1.23 -7.10
N PHE A 73 -8.63 -0.90 -5.97
CA PHE A 73 -7.89 -0.69 -4.72
C PHE A 73 -7.28 -1.99 -4.19
N GLU A 74 -7.99 -3.11 -4.28
CA GLU A 74 -7.44 -4.42 -3.93
C GLU A 74 -6.29 -4.82 -4.86
N ARG A 75 -6.43 -4.58 -6.18
CA ARG A 75 -5.34 -4.79 -7.14
C ARG A 75 -4.14 -3.90 -6.86
N GLU A 76 -4.35 -2.64 -6.45
CA GLU A 76 -3.28 -1.73 -6.04
C GLU A 76 -2.56 -2.25 -4.81
N ALA A 77 -3.28 -2.66 -3.77
CA ALA A 77 -2.67 -3.23 -2.56
C ALA A 77 -1.93 -4.54 -2.86
N PHE A 78 -2.45 -5.37 -3.75
CA PHE A 78 -1.74 -6.55 -4.25
C PHE A 78 -0.46 -6.18 -5.00
N ASP A 79 -0.52 -5.23 -5.92
CA ASP A 79 0.62 -4.84 -6.74
C ASP A 79 1.75 -4.23 -5.90
N LEU A 80 1.41 -3.28 -5.02
CA LEU A 80 2.40 -2.49 -4.29
C LEU A 80 2.94 -3.19 -3.03
N PHE A 81 2.14 -4.03 -2.36
CA PHE A 81 2.50 -4.69 -1.11
C PHE A 81 2.55 -6.22 -1.19
N GLY A 82 1.95 -6.82 -2.22
CA GLY A 82 1.86 -8.27 -2.36
C GLY A 82 0.80 -8.90 -1.46
N ILE A 83 -0.21 -8.13 -1.04
CA ILE A 83 -1.34 -8.66 -0.28
C ILE A 83 -2.31 -9.34 -1.24
N VAL A 84 -2.56 -10.63 -1.05
CA VAL A 84 -3.48 -11.42 -1.88
C VAL A 84 -4.90 -11.27 -1.35
N PHE A 85 -5.86 -11.04 -2.25
CA PHE A 85 -7.27 -10.96 -1.92
C PHE A 85 -8.00 -12.21 -2.43
N GLU A 86 -8.33 -13.11 -1.51
CA GLU A 86 -9.05 -14.32 -1.84
C GLU A 86 -10.49 -14.01 -2.26
N GLY A 87 -10.95 -14.62 -3.37
CA GLY A 87 -12.25 -14.32 -3.95
C GLY A 87 -12.28 -13.15 -4.94
N HIS A 88 -11.17 -12.42 -5.12
CA HIS A 88 -11.10 -11.37 -6.15
C HIS A 88 -11.13 -12.00 -7.56
N PRO A 89 -12.04 -11.57 -8.46
CA PRO A 89 -12.24 -12.24 -9.75
C PRO A 89 -11.10 -12.02 -10.77
N ASP A 90 -10.30 -10.97 -10.63
CA ASP A 90 -9.23 -10.59 -11.57
C ASP A 90 -8.08 -9.91 -10.83
N LEU A 91 -7.44 -10.62 -9.90
CA LEU A 91 -6.33 -10.11 -9.12
C LEU A 91 -5.04 -10.12 -9.95
N ARG A 92 -4.67 -8.97 -10.48
CA ARG A 92 -3.46 -8.76 -11.29
C ARG A 92 -2.89 -7.37 -11.04
N ARG A 93 -1.62 -7.17 -11.34
CA ARG A 93 -0.94 -5.88 -11.21
C ARG A 93 -1.65 -4.78 -12.01
N ILE A 94 -1.58 -3.54 -11.54
CA ILE A 94 -2.27 -2.40 -12.12
C ILE A 94 -1.36 -1.18 -12.33
N LEU A 95 -0.39 -0.96 -11.47
CA LEU A 95 0.47 0.23 -11.48
C LEU A 95 1.90 -0.08 -11.94
N THR A 96 2.44 -1.24 -11.56
CA THR A 96 3.80 -1.62 -11.95
C THR A 96 3.82 -2.19 -13.36
N ASP A 97 4.99 -2.14 -14.00
CA ASP A 97 5.21 -2.67 -15.34
C ASP A 97 5.06 -4.20 -15.39
N TYR A 98 4.74 -4.76 -16.56
CA TYR A 98 4.49 -6.21 -16.75
C TYR A 98 5.66 -7.10 -16.31
N GLY A 99 6.88 -6.63 -16.44
CA GLY A 99 8.09 -7.33 -16.03
C GLY A 99 8.61 -6.97 -14.64
N PHE A 100 7.87 -6.16 -13.87
CA PHE A 100 8.33 -5.68 -12.58
C PHE A 100 8.41 -6.82 -11.55
N ILE A 101 9.55 -6.93 -10.87
CA ILE A 101 9.79 -7.95 -9.85
C ILE A 101 9.81 -7.29 -8.47
N GLY A 102 8.99 -7.81 -7.56
CA GLY A 102 8.84 -7.33 -6.19
C GLY A 102 7.63 -6.44 -5.99
N HIS A 103 7.56 -5.82 -4.81
CA HIS A 103 6.45 -4.97 -4.37
C HIS A 103 7.03 -3.66 -3.84
N PRO A 104 6.92 -2.55 -4.60
CA PRO A 104 7.73 -1.35 -4.38
C PRO A 104 7.36 -0.55 -3.13
N PHE A 105 6.22 -0.80 -2.50
CA PHE A 105 5.83 -0.10 -1.26
C PHE A 105 6.13 -0.88 0.02
N ARG A 106 6.64 -2.11 -0.12
CA ARG A 106 7.23 -2.80 1.04
C ARG A 106 8.44 -2.01 1.55
N LYS A 107 8.56 -1.89 2.85
CA LYS A 107 9.64 -1.10 3.49
C LYS A 107 11.04 -1.65 3.27
N ASP A 108 11.15 -2.94 2.98
CA ASP A 108 12.38 -3.62 2.61
C ASP A 108 12.73 -3.49 1.11
N PHE A 109 11.84 -2.92 0.28
CA PHE A 109 12.12 -2.65 -1.12
C PHE A 109 12.95 -1.35 -1.25
N PRO A 110 14.10 -1.37 -1.97
CA PRO A 110 14.96 -0.19 -2.08
C PRO A 110 14.27 0.94 -2.87
N THR A 111 14.40 2.17 -2.39
CA THR A 111 13.77 3.36 -3.00
C THR A 111 14.19 3.57 -4.47
N SER A 112 15.43 3.24 -4.81
CA SER A 112 15.95 3.31 -6.18
C SER A 112 15.55 2.11 -7.06
N GLY A 113 14.93 1.06 -6.46
CA GLY A 113 14.66 -0.20 -7.15
C GLY A 113 15.90 -1.06 -7.36
N HIS A 114 15.74 -2.15 -8.12
CA HIS A 114 16.83 -3.08 -8.48
C HIS A 114 17.29 -2.89 -9.91
N VAL A 115 16.41 -2.36 -10.76
CA VAL A 115 16.59 -2.24 -12.20
C VAL A 115 16.15 -0.85 -12.64
N GLU A 116 16.89 -0.25 -13.56
CA GLU A 116 16.53 1.00 -14.24
C GLU A 116 16.38 0.78 -15.75
N MET A 117 15.57 1.61 -16.36
CA MET A 117 15.44 1.66 -17.82
C MET A 117 16.35 2.72 -18.40
N ARG A 118 17.11 2.36 -19.43
CA ARG A 118 17.97 3.27 -20.18
C ARG A 118 17.74 3.12 -21.66
N TYR A 119 17.78 4.23 -22.39
CA TYR A 119 17.81 4.18 -23.85
C TYR A 119 19.23 3.87 -24.35
N ASP A 120 19.35 2.76 -25.05
CA ASP A 120 20.59 2.38 -25.73
C ASP A 120 20.59 2.96 -27.14
N THR A 121 21.53 3.87 -27.39
CA THR A 121 21.66 4.56 -28.68
C THR A 121 22.19 3.68 -29.78
N GLU A 122 22.97 2.64 -29.48
CA GLU A 122 23.50 1.68 -30.45
C GLU A 122 22.44 0.72 -30.93
N GLN A 123 21.68 0.14 -29.95
CA GLN A 123 20.58 -0.78 -30.23
C GLN A 123 19.26 -0.06 -30.60
N LYS A 124 19.20 1.26 -30.43
CA LYS A 124 18.04 2.13 -30.69
C LYS A 124 16.78 1.64 -29.98
N ARG A 125 16.92 1.15 -28.76
CA ARG A 125 15.82 0.63 -27.92
C ARG A 125 16.05 0.92 -26.45
N VAL A 126 14.98 0.82 -25.66
CA VAL A 126 15.07 0.83 -24.20
C VAL A 126 15.56 -0.54 -23.73
N ILE A 127 16.55 -0.53 -22.86
CA ILE A 127 17.10 -1.72 -22.19
C ILE A 127 16.94 -1.60 -20.67
N TYR A 128 16.88 -2.73 -20.02
CA TYR A 128 16.93 -2.81 -18.56
C TYR A 128 18.37 -3.09 -18.13
N GLN A 129 18.82 -2.37 -17.11
CA GLN A 129 20.14 -2.57 -16.52
C GLN A 129 20.03 -2.51 -14.99
N PRO A 130 21.00 -3.06 -14.23
CA PRO A 130 21.06 -2.86 -12.80
C PRO A 130 21.07 -1.37 -12.46
N VAL A 131 20.37 -0.99 -11.38
CA VAL A 131 20.28 0.41 -10.96
C VAL A 131 21.65 0.98 -10.62
N THR A 132 21.95 2.18 -11.15
CA THR A 132 23.18 2.93 -10.87
C THR A 132 22.92 4.18 -10.03
N ILE A 133 21.65 4.45 -9.69
CA ILE A 133 21.24 5.62 -8.93
C ILE A 133 21.64 5.44 -7.47
N GLU A 134 22.49 6.32 -6.96
CA GLU A 134 22.81 6.35 -5.53
C GLU A 134 21.65 6.95 -4.73
N PRO A 135 21.19 6.27 -3.67
CA PRO A 135 20.16 6.81 -2.77
C PRO A 135 20.64 8.12 -2.14
N ARG A 136 19.84 9.17 -2.26
CA ARG A 136 20.14 10.45 -1.60
C ARG A 136 19.22 10.62 -0.39
N GLU A 137 19.77 10.54 0.79
CA GLU A 137 19.09 11.00 2.01
C GLU A 137 19.37 12.50 2.21
N ILE A 138 18.66 13.38 1.50
CA ILE A 138 18.88 14.82 1.54
C ILE A 138 17.73 15.53 2.26
N THR A 139 17.03 14.96 3.14
CA THR A 139 16.10 15.72 3.95
C THR A 139 16.73 16.04 5.31
N PRO A 140 17.31 17.25 5.49
CA PRO A 140 17.59 17.71 6.84
C PRO A 140 16.24 17.79 7.56
N ARG A 141 15.97 16.82 8.43
CA ARG A 141 14.82 16.85 9.31
C ARG A 141 15.11 17.93 10.35
N ILE A 142 14.63 19.14 10.09
CA ILE A 142 14.61 20.19 11.10
C ILE A 142 13.56 19.77 12.13
N ILE A 143 14.01 19.23 13.25
CA ILE A 143 13.17 19.05 14.42
C ILE A 143 12.96 20.46 14.96
N ARG A 144 11.79 21.03 14.70
CA ARG A 144 11.39 22.27 15.38
C ARG A 144 11.01 21.87 16.80
N GLU A 145 11.89 22.19 17.74
CA GLU A 145 11.64 22.06 19.19
C GLU A 145 10.63 23.10 19.68
N ASP A 146 10.33 24.11 18.88
CA ASP A 146 9.34 25.14 19.19
C ASP A 146 7.94 24.52 19.17
N ASN A 147 7.40 24.30 20.34
CA ASN A 147 6.04 23.86 20.57
C ASN A 147 5.04 24.81 19.89
N TYR A 148 4.40 24.36 18.83
CA TYR A 148 3.21 25.01 18.28
C TYR A 148 1.98 24.97 19.24
N GLY A 149 2.18 24.61 20.48
CA GLY A 149 1.16 24.46 21.49
C GLY A 149 1.51 25.12 22.83
N GLY A 150 2.51 25.98 22.87
CA GLY A 150 2.84 26.79 24.03
C GLY A 150 1.80 27.86 24.33
N LEU A 151 0.53 27.49 24.32
CA LEU A 151 -0.53 28.27 24.97
C LEU A 151 -0.75 27.65 26.33
N HIS A 152 -0.29 28.39 27.31
CA HIS A 152 -0.52 28.21 28.75
C HIS A 152 -2.00 28.32 29.09
#